data_ecd80c6d4bb8197362680dc6085c503b
#
_entry.id   ecd80c6d4bb8197362680dc6085c503b
#
_cell.length_a   1.000
_cell.length_b   1.000
_cell.length_c   1.000
_cell.angle_alpha   90.00
_cell.angle_beta   90.00
_cell.angle_gamma   90.00
#
_symmetry.space_group_name_H-M   'P 1'
#
loop_
_entity.id
_entity.type
_entity.pdbx_description
1 polymer ?
#
loop_
_entity_poly.entity_id
_entity_poly.type
_entity_poly.pdbx_seq_one_letter_code
_entity_poly.pdbx_strand_id
1 'polypeptide(L)'
;MINMAGEIVCIQVGQAGNQIAGAFWQKICAEHGIDPVNGKAIDVVGDTDIFFNTIGDKYIPRAVVVDLEPAVVENIREKFGTLFDPKSIVSGADGAGNNFAIGFNEHGAETLEKVMQVVEQRVSETESIGGFILTHSCGGGTGSGFGSKILKTIRERYPKVPIFTFSIFPSPKISETVVEPYNAIMTLSNLIKYASCSIVLDNEALFSIAEKKLEVENPSLEDLNLIIAQVLTNVTASLRFSGTLNLDLGKLVTNLVPFSNLHFLMASTAPLVLAGKESYEKMTAKELSAQVFGDEYICAACKPTTGRYLAASVLFRGAVKTSDVNEAMATVKEQNSFVNWIPTGFKISKSETSPKDSALGVIMLGNNSEIVSVFERIGANFDRLWSRKAFAHWFTDSGFEEKDLDDARALVQKVIDDYRKLTEDA
;
A
#
# COMPACT_ATOMS: atom_id res chain seq x y z
N MET A 1 -3.14 2.20 29.22
CA MET A 1 -3.57 0.92 28.57
C MET A 1 -2.56 0.66 27.48
N ILE A 2 -1.84 -0.45 27.58
CA ILE A 2 -0.87 -0.88 26.57
C ILE A 2 -1.66 -1.10 25.29
N ASN A 3 -1.26 -0.43 24.22
CA ASN A 3 -1.87 -0.62 22.90
C ASN A 3 -1.47 -2.05 22.46
N MET A 4 -2.42 -2.97 22.41
CA MET A 4 -2.18 -4.34 21.97
C MET A 4 -2.35 -4.47 20.44
N ALA A 5 -1.98 -3.46 19.68
CA ALA A 5 -1.77 -3.62 18.26
C ALA A 5 -0.51 -4.49 18.12
N GLY A 6 -0.66 -5.70 17.60
CA GLY A 6 0.50 -6.57 17.41
C GLY A 6 1.53 -5.94 16.48
N GLU A 7 2.75 -6.42 16.56
CA GLU A 7 3.90 -5.91 15.82
C GLU A 7 3.82 -6.24 14.33
N ILE A 8 4.39 -5.41 13.48
CA ILE A 8 4.26 -5.51 12.02
C ILE A 8 5.61 -5.81 11.38
N VAL A 9 5.61 -6.76 10.46
CA VAL A 9 6.74 -7.03 9.57
C VAL A 9 6.47 -6.41 8.21
N CYS A 10 7.35 -5.49 7.79
CA CYS A 10 7.28 -4.83 6.48
C CYS A 10 8.16 -5.55 5.46
N ILE A 11 7.60 -5.86 4.29
CA ILE A 11 8.31 -6.55 3.21
C ILE A 11 8.27 -5.64 1.97
N GLN A 12 9.43 -5.32 1.45
CA GLN A 12 9.62 -4.38 0.35
C GLN A 12 10.22 -5.13 -0.83
N VAL A 13 9.50 -5.17 -1.96
CA VAL A 13 9.87 -6.03 -3.07
C VAL A 13 10.02 -5.26 -4.37
N GLY A 14 11.18 -5.40 -4.99
CA GLY A 14 11.52 -4.77 -6.26
C GLY A 14 11.88 -3.30 -6.12
N GLN A 15 12.35 -2.69 -7.19
CA GLN A 15 12.85 -1.32 -7.21
C GLN A 15 11.82 -0.32 -6.64
N ALA A 16 10.59 -0.31 -7.15
CA ALA A 16 9.55 0.61 -6.69
C ALA A 16 9.19 0.37 -5.22
N GLY A 17 9.00 -0.90 -4.80
CA GLY A 17 8.70 -1.24 -3.41
C GLY A 17 9.77 -0.76 -2.44
N ASN A 18 11.04 -0.92 -2.80
CA ASN A 18 12.18 -0.50 -1.99
C ASN A 18 12.37 1.01 -1.96
N GLN A 19 12.14 1.72 -3.07
CA GLN A 19 12.20 3.19 -3.11
C GLN A 19 11.12 3.84 -2.24
N ILE A 20 9.87 3.35 -2.34
CA ILE A 20 8.75 3.81 -1.52
C ILE A 20 9.04 3.55 -0.04
N ALA A 21 9.51 2.36 0.28
CA ALA A 21 9.85 2.00 1.64
C ALA A 21 10.96 2.90 2.21
N GLY A 22 11.92 3.26 1.39
CA GLY A 22 12.94 4.23 1.79
C GLY A 22 12.35 5.55 2.25
N ALA A 23 11.43 6.13 1.48
CA ALA A 23 10.72 7.35 1.85
C ALA A 23 9.83 7.16 3.10
N PHE A 24 9.16 6.01 3.21
CA PHE A 24 8.34 5.64 4.36
C PHE A 24 9.17 5.56 5.65
N TRP A 25 10.31 4.87 5.64
CA TRP A 25 11.16 4.75 6.82
C TRP A 25 11.75 6.07 7.27
N GLN A 26 12.09 6.97 6.33
CA GLN A 26 12.50 8.34 6.68
C GLN A 26 11.39 9.09 7.43
N LYS A 27 10.14 9.01 6.94
CA LYS A 27 8.99 9.67 7.59
C LYS A 27 8.66 9.06 8.95
N ILE A 28 8.65 7.73 9.06
CA ILE A 28 8.39 7.05 10.33
C ILE A 28 9.46 7.39 11.37
N CYS A 29 10.74 7.33 11.01
CA CYS A 29 11.82 7.73 11.91
C CYS A 29 11.65 9.18 12.37
N ALA A 30 11.34 10.10 11.46
CA ALA A 30 11.10 11.50 11.81
C ALA A 30 9.90 11.68 12.75
N GLU A 31 8.79 10.96 12.54
CA GLU A 31 7.60 11.01 13.41
C GLU A 31 7.87 10.44 14.80
N HIS A 32 8.70 9.41 14.90
CA HIS A 32 9.07 8.81 16.18
C HIS A 32 10.27 9.46 16.87
N GLY A 33 10.94 10.43 16.24
CA GLY A 33 12.14 11.06 16.80
C GLY A 33 13.35 10.12 16.83
N ILE A 34 13.52 9.35 15.75
CA ILE A 34 14.63 8.42 15.51
C ILE A 34 15.47 8.95 14.36
N ASP A 35 16.81 8.84 14.45
CA ASP A 35 17.72 9.18 13.36
C ASP A 35 17.57 8.17 12.20
N PRO A 36 17.17 8.61 11.00
CA PRO A 36 16.91 7.72 9.86
C PRO A 36 18.16 7.08 9.25
N VAL A 37 19.37 7.50 9.65
CA VAL A 37 20.64 6.95 9.12
C VAL A 37 21.18 5.85 10.01
N ASN A 38 21.14 6.05 11.33
CA ASN A 38 21.79 5.15 12.29
C ASN A 38 20.84 4.50 13.30
N GLY A 39 19.55 4.85 13.29
CA GLY A 39 18.53 4.29 14.17
C GLY A 39 18.61 4.75 15.62
N LYS A 40 19.41 5.77 15.96
CA LYS A 40 19.52 6.25 17.33
C LYS A 40 18.35 7.12 17.75
N ALA A 41 18.00 7.06 19.03
CA ALA A 41 17.00 7.94 19.63
C ALA A 41 17.46 9.41 19.57
N ILE A 42 16.54 10.30 19.15
CA ILE A 42 16.68 11.77 19.25
C ILE A 42 15.71 12.27 20.32
N ASP A 43 14.42 12.07 20.12
CA ASP A 43 13.34 12.43 21.05
C ASP A 43 12.17 11.46 20.78
N VAL A 44 12.23 10.27 21.37
CA VAL A 44 11.37 9.15 20.99
C VAL A 44 9.96 9.35 21.52
N VAL A 45 8.98 9.28 20.62
CA VAL A 45 7.54 9.42 20.90
C VAL A 45 6.73 8.29 20.24
N GLY A 46 5.56 8.00 20.80
CA GLY A 46 4.64 6.98 20.29
C GLY A 46 5.10 5.54 20.59
N ASP A 47 4.39 4.58 20.01
CA ASP A 47 4.67 3.16 20.15
C ASP A 47 5.62 2.71 19.03
N THR A 48 6.89 2.63 19.34
CA THR A 48 7.95 2.23 18.39
C THR A 48 7.97 0.74 18.13
N ASP A 49 7.51 -0.09 19.09
CA ASP A 49 7.59 -1.54 19.02
C ASP A 49 6.75 -2.13 17.87
N ILE A 50 5.77 -1.34 17.38
CA ILE A 50 4.97 -1.74 16.21
C ILE A 50 5.85 -2.00 14.98
N PHE A 51 6.87 -1.16 14.74
CA PHE A 51 7.69 -1.22 13.52
C PHE A 51 9.18 -1.46 13.77
N PHE A 52 9.65 -1.28 15.00
CA PHE A 52 11.07 -1.37 15.31
C PHE A 52 11.34 -2.42 16.39
N ASN A 53 12.52 -3.03 16.28
CA ASN A 53 13.14 -3.75 17.38
C ASN A 53 14.16 -2.86 18.06
N THR A 54 14.16 -2.81 19.38
CA THR A 54 15.16 -2.06 20.15
C THR A 54 16.32 -2.96 20.52
N ILE A 55 17.53 -2.63 20.03
CA ILE A 55 18.77 -3.34 20.35
C ILE A 55 19.77 -2.35 20.93
N GLY A 56 19.95 -2.37 22.25
CA GLY A 56 20.77 -1.40 22.96
C GLY A 56 20.16 0.01 22.87
N ASP A 57 20.86 0.95 22.19
CA ASP A 57 20.43 2.34 21.95
C ASP A 57 19.86 2.57 20.56
N LYS A 58 19.63 1.50 19.79
CA LYS A 58 19.19 1.58 18.38
C LYS A 58 17.81 0.98 18.17
N TYR A 59 17.04 1.66 17.34
CA TYR A 59 15.76 1.24 16.78
C TYR A 59 15.99 0.68 15.38
N ILE A 60 15.83 -0.61 15.21
CA ILE A 60 16.07 -1.32 13.94
C ILE A 60 14.71 -1.64 13.30
N PRO A 61 14.43 -1.20 12.06
CA PRO A 61 13.20 -1.52 11.37
C PRO A 61 12.94 -3.02 11.28
N ARG A 62 11.71 -3.43 11.59
CA ARG A 62 11.26 -4.80 11.37
C ARG A 62 10.88 -4.97 9.91
N ALA A 63 11.91 -4.88 9.06
CA ALA A 63 11.81 -4.82 7.60
C ALA A 63 12.53 -5.99 6.94
N VAL A 64 12.03 -6.40 5.77
CA VAL A 64 12.68 -7.32 4.84
C VAL A 64 12.76 -6.63 3.49
N VAL A 65 13.97 -6.31 3.07
CA VAL A 65 14.29 -5.59 1.83
C VAL A 65 14.68 -6.63 0.78
N VAL A 66 13.93 -6.69 -0.32
CA VAL A 66 14.08 -7.75 -1.31
C VAL A 66 14.16 -7.17 -2.71
N ASP A 67 15.19 -7.51 -3.45
CA ASP A 67 15.24 -7.33 -4.90
C ASP A 67 16.01 -8.48 -5.56
N LEU A 68 15.60 -8.85 -6.77
CA LEU A 68 16.36 -9.79 -7.59
C LEU A 68 17.59 -9.12 -8.21
N GLU A 69 17.56 -7.78 -8.33
CA GLU A 69 18.62 -6.98 -8.91
C GLU A 69 19.52 -6.38 -7.81
N PRO A 70 20.83 -6.76 -7.76
CA PRO A 70 21.73 -6.31 -6.70
C PRO A 70 21.92 -4.80 -6.59
N ALA A 71 21.92 -4.06 -7.72
CA ALA A 71 22.14 -2.62 -7.75
C ALA A 71 21.11 -1.84 -6.93
N VAL A 72 19.84 -2.29 -6.90
CA VAL A 72 18.77 -1.65 -6.13
C VAL A 72 19.05 -1.77 -4.63
N VAL A 73 19.50 -2.94 -4.21
CA VAL A 73 19.82 -3.24 -2.81
C VAL A 73 21.00 -2.41 -2.31
N GLU A 74 22.05 -2.24 -3.12
CA GLU A 74 23.20 -1.41 -2.75
C GLU A 74 22.83 0.06 -2.56
N ASN A 75 21.97 0.61 -3.41
CA ASN A 75 21.46 1.98 -3.25
C ASN A 75 20.77 2.18 -1.89
N ILE A 76 20.06 1.16 -1.39
CA ILE A 76 19.42 1.24 -0.07
C ILE A 76 20.46 1.22 1.04
N ARG A 77 21.49 0.37 0.93
CA ARG A 77 22.59 0.33 1.90
C ARG A 77 23.33 1.66 1.98
N GLU A 78 23.59 2.27 0.85
CA GLU A 78 24.26 3.58 0.78
C GLU A 78 23.41 4.69 1.40
N LYS A 79 22.09 4.69 1.11
CA LYS A 79 21.18 5.75 1.56
C LYS A 79 20.86 5.70 3.04
N PHE A 80 20.70 4.50 3.61
CA PHE A 80 20.22 4.31 5.00
C PHE A 80 21.31 3.85 5.98
N GLY A 81 22.56 3.77 5.53
CA GLY A 81 23.69 3.47 6.39
C GLY A 81 23.49 2.21 7.26
N THR A 82 23.40 2.40 8.59
CA THR A 82 23.22 1.31 9.56
C THR A 82 21.83 1.23 10.17
N LEU A 83 20.82 1.85 9.56
CA LEU A 83 19.42 1.78 10.03
C LEU A 83 18.88 0.34 9.92
N PHE A 84 19.06 -0.30 8.76
CA PHE A 84 18.62 -1.67 8.56
C PHE A 84 19.64 -2.70 9.06
N ASP A 85 19.12 -3.80 9.62
CA ASP A 85 19.96 -4.98 9.85
C ASP A 85 20.44 -5.52 8.49
N PRO A 86 21.74 -5.70 8.27
CA PRO A 86 22.26 -6.27 7.01
C PRO A 86 21.65 -7.62 6.63
N LYS A 87 21.21 -8.41 7.62
CA LYS A 87 20.55 -9.70 7.40
C LYS A 87 19.12 -9.56 6.86
N SER A 88 18.50 -8.39 7.02
CA SER A 88 17.17 -8.09 6.48
C SER A 88 17.18 -7.83 4.98
N ILE A 89 18.34 -7.73 4.37
CA ILE A 89 18.50 -7.33 2.99
C ILE A 89 18.85 -8.56 2.16
N VAL A 90 17.92 -8.98 1.29
CA VAL A 90 18.07 -10.16 0.43
C VAL A 90 18.13 -9.73 -1.02
N SER A 91 19.25 -10.07 -1.69
CA SER A 91 19.46 -9.83 -3.10
C SER A 91 19.44 -11.13 -3.90
N GLY A 92 18.82 -11.11 -5.07
CA GLY A 92 19.03 -12.13 -6.09
C GLY A 92 20.36 -11.96 -6.81
N ALA A 93 20.63 -12.81 -7.80
CA ALA A 93 21.80 -12.72 -8.68
C ALA A 93 21.48 -11.97 -9.97
N ASP A 94 20.29 -12.20 -10.52
CA ASP A 94 19.83 -11.68 -11.80
C ASP A 94 18.44 -11.09 -11.66
N GLY A 95 18.16 -9.96 -12.34
CA GLY A 95 16.84 -9.34 -12.36
C GLY A 95 15.80 -10.16 -13.12
N ALA A 96 14.52 -9.86 -12.95
CA ALA A 96 13.42 -10.57 -13.61
C ALA A 96 13.05 -10.00 -15.01
N GLY A 97 13.87 -9.11 -15.60
CA GLY A 97 13.67 -8.58 -16.96
C GLY A 97 12.27 -7.99 -17.21
N ASN A 98 11.66 -7.37 -16.20
CA ASN A 98 10.28 -6.88 -16.24
C ASN A 98 9.23 -7.95 -16.62
N ASN A 99 9.50 -9.23 -16.36
CA ASN A 99 8.61 -10.33 -16.66
C ASN A 99 8.15 -11.01 -15.35
N PHE A 100 6.82 -11.02 -15.13
CA PHE A 100 6.19 -11.69 -14.01
C PHE A 100 6.58 -13.16 -13.91
N ALA A 101 6.59 -13.87 -15.05
CA ALA A 101 6.83 -15.31 -15.08
C ALA A 101 8.25 -15.67 -14.61
N ILE A 102 9.25 -14.90 -15.03
CA ILE A 102 10.64 -15.05 -14.58
C ILE A 102 10.72 -14.80 -13.07
N GLY A 103 10.16 -13.69 -12.60
CA GLY A 103 10.15 -13.37 -11.17
C GLY A 103 9.42 -14.41 -10.30
N PHE A 104 8.34 -15.01 -10.82
CA PHE A 104 7.54 -15.98 -10.07
C PHE A 104 8.14 -17.38 -10.08
N ASN A 105 8.67 -17.88 -11.22
CA ASN A 105 9.10 -19.25 -11.41
C ASN A 105 10.62 -19.46 -11.40
N GLU A 106 11.40 -18.61 -12.10
CA GLU A 106 12.80 -18.93 -12.41
C GLU A 106 13.78 -18.54 -11.29
N HIS A 107 13.70 -17.31 -10.80
CA HIS A 107 14.65 -16.82 -9.78
C HIS A 107 14.22 -17.13 -8.34
N GLY A 108 13.19 -17.98 -8.18
CA GLY A 108 12.37 -18.01 -6.99
C GLY A 108 12.78 -18.96 -5.89
N ALA A 109 13.30 -20.17 -6.15
CA ALA A 109 13.35 -21.18 -5.10
C ALA A 109 14.40 -20.87 -4.01
N GLU A 110 15.64 -20.61 -4.40
CA GLU A 110 16.72 -20.34 -3.44
C GLU A 110 16.58 -18.96 -2.79
N THR A 111 16.26 -17.92 -3.58
CA THR A 111 16.07 -16.57 -3.08
C THR A 111 14.83 -16.48 -2.21
N LEU A 112 13.74 -17.18 -2.56
CA LEU A 112 12.53 -17.25 -1.74
C LEU A 112 12.81 -17.84 -0.36
N GLU A 113 13.57 -18.93 -0.29
CA GLU A 113 13.88 -19.54 1.00
C GLU A 113 14.70 -18.60 1.89
N LYS A 114 15.69 -17.87 1.33
CA LYS A 114 16.42 -16.83 2.05
C LYS A 114 15.48 -15.74 2.58
N VAL A 115 14.55 -15.25 1.72
CA VAL A 115 13.55 -14.25 2.13
C VAL A 115 12.68 -14.80 3.27
N MET A 116 12.20 -16.03 3.15
CA MET A 116 11.34 -16.62 4.18
C MET A 116 12.06 -16.87 5.49
N GLN A 117 13.35 -17.24 5.47
CA GLN A 117 14.17 -17.32 6.68
C GLN A 117 14.27 -15.96 7.40
N VAL A 118 14.46 -14.87 6.64
CA VAL A 118 14.47 -13.52 7.23
C VAL A 118 13.10 -13.14 7.77
N VAL A 119 12.02 -13.44 7.04
CA VAL A 119 10.64 -13.20 7.52
C VAL A 119 10.40 -13.95 8.83
N GLU A 120 10.75 -15.24 8.91
CA GLU A 120 10.61 -16.06 10.11
C GLU A 120 11.44 -15.51 11.28
N GLN A 121 12.65 -15.03 11.00
CA GLN A 121 13.46 -14.37 12.00
C GLN A 121 12.77 -13.11 12.54
N ARG A 122 12.29 -12.21 11.65
CA ARG A 122 11.58 -10.99 12.06
C ARG A 122 10.30 -11.31 12.86
N VAL A 123 9.56 -12.36 12.47
CA VAL A 123 8.39 -12.83 13.22
C VAL A 123 8.80 -13.39 14.60
N SER A 124 9.88 -14.14 14.68
CA SER A 124 10.36 -14.70 15.98
C SER A 124 10.82 -13.63 16.97
N GLU A 125 11.15 -12.45 16.50
CA GLU A 125 11.53 -11.29 17.31
C GLU A 125 10.32 -10.51 17.84
N THR A 126 9.09 -10.86 17.43
CA THR A 126 7.85 -10.23 17.90
C THR A 126 7.29 -10.95 19.14
N GLU A 127 6.70 -10.20 20.06
CA GLU A 127 5.88 -10.78 21.12
C GLU A 127 4.55 -11.32 20.57
N SER A 128 3.96 -10.58 19.62
CA SER A 128 2.72 -10.94 18.94
C SER A 128 2.65 -10.32 17.55
N ILE A 129 2.69 -11.15 16.52
CA ILE A 129 2.56 -10.67 15.14
C ILE A 129 1.17 -10.09 14.87
N GLY A 130 1.11 -8.79 14.58
CA GLY A 130 -0.12 -8.06 14.22
C GLY A 130 -0.45 -8.09 12.74
N GLY A 131 0.55 -8.32 11.88
CA GLY A 131 0.35 -8.41 10.43
C GLY A 131 1.59 -8.21 9.60
N PHE A 132 1.40 -8.37 8.30
CA PHE A 132 2.42 -8.09 7.29
C PHE A 132 1.99 -6.90 6.44
N ILE A 133 2.94 -6.06 6.07
CA ILE A 133 2.77 -5.01 5.05
C ILE A 133 3.72 -5.31 3.90
N LEU A 134 3.17 -5.54 2.72
CA LEU A 134 3.91 -5.77 1.48
C LEU A 134 3.81 -4.55 0.57
N THR A 135 4.94 -3.97 0.17
CA THR A 135 5.00 -2.84 -0.78
C THR A 135 5.67 -3.31 -2.07
N HIS A 136 4.97 -3.19 -3.19
CA HIS A 136 5.45 -3.69 -4.47
C HIS A 136 4.76 -3.02 -5.68
N SER A 137 5.39 -3.10 -6.85
CA SER A 137 4.77 -2.73 -8.13
C SER A 137 4.12 -3.93 -8.80
N CYS A 138 3.00 -3.69 -9.50
CA CYS A 138 2.32 -4.69 -10.30
C CYS A 138 2.80 -4.75 -11.76
N GLY A 139 3.62 -3.81 -12.21
CA GLY A 139 4.05 -3.67 -13.62
C GLY A 139 5.40 -4.31 -13.93
N GLY A 140 6.34 -4.30 -12.99
CA GLY A 140 7.69 -4.87 -13.18
C GLY A 140 7.75 -6.40 -13.00
N GLY A 141 8.93 -7.00 -13.12
CA GLY A 141 9.12 -8.44 -12.96
C GLY A 141 9.27 -8.88 -11.50
N THR A 142 10.17 -8.23 -10.74
CA THR A 142 10.44 -8.58 -9.33
C THR A 142 9.25 -8.25 -8.44
N GLY A 143 8.77 -7.00 -8.45
CA GLY A 143 7.66 -6.55 -7.61
C GLY A 143 6.37 -7.31 -7.90
N SER A 144 6.07 -7.60 -9.16
CA SER A 144 4.89 -8.34 -9.58
C SER A 144 5.05 -9.85 -9.35
N GLY A 145 6.02 -10.49 -10.02
CA GLY A 145 6.18 -11.95 -10.03
C GLY A 145 6.72 -12.47 -8.70
N PHE A 146 7.90 -12.02 -8.29
CA PHE A 146 8.50 -12.48 -7.03
C PHE A 146 7.72 -11.98 -5.81
N GLY A 147 7.18 -10.75 -5.86
CA GLY A 147 6.28 -10.24 -4.84
C GLY A 147 5.02 -11.09 -4.66
N SER A 148 4.41 -11.56 -5.75
CA SER A 148 3.28 -12.49 -5.71
C SER A 148 3.66 -13.85 -5.14
N LYS A 149 4.87 -14.34 -5.43
CA LYS A 149 5.38 -15.59 -4.87
C LYS A 149 5.58 -15.49 -3.36
N ILE A 150 6.18 -14.40 -2.90
CA ILE A 150 6.35 -14.09 -1.47
C ILE A 150 4.99 -14.00 -0.78
N LEU A 151 4.05 -13.22 -1.34
CA LEU A 151 2.70 -13.06 -0.82
C LEU A 151 1.98 -14.41 -0.64
N LYS A 152 2.02 -15.27 -1.65
CA LYS A 152 1.46 -16.62 -1.61
C LYS A 152 2.09 -17.43 -0.47
N THR A 153 3.42 -17.44 -0.38
CA THR A 153 4.15 -18.25 0.61
C THR A 153 3.90 -17.76 2.04
N ILE A 154 3.81 -16.44 2.25
CA ILE A 154 3.44 -15.89 3.56
C ILE A 154 2.02 -16.30 3.94
N ARG A 155 1.06 -16.23 3.02
CA ARG A 155 -0.32 -16.68 3.27
C ARG A 155 -0.39 -18.16 3.64
N GLU A 156 0.41 -19.01 2.98
CA GLU A 156 0.47 -20.44 3.28
C GLU A 156 1.10 -20.72 4.66
N ARG A 157 2.17 -20.01 5.04
CA ARG A 157 2.85 -20.19 6.34
C ARG A 157 2.10 -19.52 7.52
N TYR A 158 1.44 -18.38 7.25
CA TYR A 158 0.73 -17.57 8.26
C TYR A 158 -0.74 -17.31 7.86
N PRO A 159 -1.60 -18.34 7.79
CA PRO A 159 -2.94 -18.24 7.19
C PRO A 159 -3.89 -17.31 7.95
N LYS A 160 -3.65 -17.06 9.24
CA LYS A 160 -4.51 -16.23 10.10
C LYS A 160 -4.01 -14.80 10.28
N VAL A 161 -2.78 -14.52 9.89
CA VAL A 161 -2.17 -13.20 10.04
C VAL A 161 -2.63 -12.29 8.90
N PRO A 162 -3.13 -11.08 9.17
CA PRO A 162 -3.52 -10.16 8.12
C PRO A 162 -2.32 -9.72 7.27
N ILE A 163 -2.52 -9.68 5.95
CA ILE A 163 -1.53 -9.21 4.98
C ILE A 163 -2.12 -8.03 4.25
N PHE A 164 -1.54 -6.85 4.47
CA PHE A 164 -1.85 -5.64 3.73
C PHE A 164 -0.86 -5.47 2.59
N THR A 165 -1.35 -5.12 1.41
CA THR A 165 -0.46 -4.77 0.30
C THR A 165 -0.66 -3.32 -0.10
N PHE A 166 0.43 -2.63 -0.38
CA PHE A 166 0.45 -1.35 -1.06
C PHE A 166 0.95 -1.62 -2.46
N SER A 167 0.00 -1.71 -3.39
CA SER A 167 0.24 -2.23 -4.73
C SER A 167 0.15 -1.10 -5.74
N ILE A 168 1.27 -0.85 -6.43
CA ILE A 168 1.40 0.22 -7.42
C ILE A 168 1.04 -0.33 -8.79
N PHE A 169 -0.07 0.16 -9.33
CA PHE A 169 -0.55 -0.22 -10.65
C PHE A 169 0.04 0.67 -11.75
N PRO A 170 0.41 0.06 -12.89
CA PRO A 170 1.01 0.80 -13.99
C PRO A 170 0.00 1.72 -14.69
N SER A 171 0.50 2.84 -15.20
CA SER A 171 -0.25 3.75 -16.06
C SER A 171 0.17 3.56 -17.52
N PRO A 172 -0.79 3.44 -18.47
CA PRO A 172 -0.46 3.34 -19.88
C PRO A 172 0.29 4.55 -20.44
N LYS A 173 0.21 5.70 -19.76
CA LYS A 173 0.88 6.94 -20.17
C LYS A 173 2.36 6.97 -19.85
N ILE A 174 2.79 6.12 -18.90
CA ILE A 174 4.14 6.17 -18.30
C ILE A 174 4.76 4.77 -18.30
N SER A 175 4.21 3.91 -19.15
CA SER A 175 4.66 2.52 -19.24
C SER A 175 6.04 2.42 -19.88
N GLU A 176 6.95 1.76 -19.20
CA GLU A 176 8.29 1.45 -19.71
C GLU A 176 8.37 0.07 -20.38
N THR A 177 7.36 -0.78 -20.18
CA THR A 177 7.39 -2.17 -20.60
C THR A 177 6.09 -2.61 -21.26
N VAL A 178 6.17 -3.18 -22.46
CA VAL A 178 5.01 -3.59 -23.26
C VAL A 178 4.18 -4.69 -22.57
N VAL A 179 4.79 -5.55 -21.75
CA VAL A 179 4.13 -6.70 -21.08
C VAL A 179 3.53 -6.35 -19.71
N GLU A 180 3.57 -5.08 -19.29
CA GLU A 180 2.94 -4.64 -18.02
C GLU A 180 1.49 -5.09 -17.85
N PRO A 181 0.61 -5.11 -18.89
CA PRO A 181 -0.75 -5.59 -18.71
C PRO A 181 -0.82 -7.06 -18.28
N TYR A 182 0.08 -7.91 -18.77
CA TYR A 182 0.18 -9.31 -18.32
C TYR A 182 0.64 -9.38 -16.87
N ASN A 183 1.73 -8.68 -16.54
CA ASN A 183 2.25 -8.62 -15.18
C ASN A 183 1.17 -8.15 -14.20
N ALA A 184 0.43 -7.11 -14.54
CA ALA A 184 -0.62 -6.53 -13.69
C ALA A 184 -1.81 -7.49 -13.48
N ILE A 185 -2.29 -8.19 -14.51
CA ILE A 185 -3.38 -9.17 -14.39
C ILE A 185 -2.93 -10.36 -13.54
N MET A 186 -1.73 -10.89 -13.77
CA MET A 186 -1.19 -11.99 -12.99
C MET A 186 -1.00 -11.60 -11.53
N THR A 187 -0.49 -10.39 -11.26
CA THR A 187 -0.35 -9.86 -9.90
C THR A 187 -1.71 -9.68 -9.23
N LEU A 188 -2.65 -9.03 -9.92
CA LEU A 188 -4.00 -8.80 -9.39
C LEU A 188 -4.71 -10.11 -9.03
N SER A 189 -4.55 -11.17 -9.85
CA SER A 189 -5.09 -12.49 -9.54
C SER A 189 -4.50 -13.09 -8.25
N ASN A 190 -3.21 -12.83 -7.97
CA ASN A 190 -2.57 -13.26 -6.71
C ASN A 190 -2.99 -12.40 -5.52
N LEU A 191 -3.16 -11.08 -5.70
CA LEU A 191 -3.72 -10.21 -4.66
C LEU A 191 -5.12 -10.67 -4.25
N ILE A 192 -6.00 -10.97 -5.21
CA ILE A 192 -7.36 -11.49 -4.94
C ILE A 192 -7.32 -12.77 -4.10
N LYS A 193 -6.35 -13.66 -4.35
CA LYS A 193 -6.26 -14.97 -3.68
C LYS A 193 -5.61 -14.89 -2.29
N TYR A 194 -4.61 -14.04 -2.10
CA TYR A 194 -3.69 -14.16 -0.96
C TYR A 194 -3.62 -12.92 -0.06
N ALA A 195 -3.97 -11.74 -0.52
CA ALA A 195 -4.02 -10.55 0.33
C ALA A 195 -5.24 -10.56 1.27
N SER A 196 -5.15 -9.92 2.42
CA SER A 196 -6.31 -9.63 3.28
C SER A 196 -6.93 -8.29 2.92
N CYS A 197 -6.09 -7.36 2.49
CA CYS A 197 -6.49 -6.02 2.08
C CYS A 197 -5.42 -5.47 1.15
N SER A 198 -5.82 -4.91 0.00
CA SER A 198 -4.92 -4.31 -0.99
C SER A 198 -5.27 -2.83 -1.16
N ILE A 199 -4.32 -1.97 -0.82
CA ILE A 199 -4.43 -0.53 -1.09
C ILE A 199 -3.94 -0.30 -2.51
N VAL A 200 -4.86 0.16 -3.36
CA VAL A 200 -4.61 0.40 -4.77
C VAL A 200 -4.00 1.78 -4.96
N LEU A 201 -2.81 1.82 -5.50
CA LEU A 201 -2.08 3.03 -5.84
C LEU A 201 -1.83 3.03 -7.34
N ASP A 202 -2.19 4.10 -8.02
CA ASP A 202 -2.11 4.17 -9.47
C ASP A 202 -1.19 5.31 -9.89
N ASN A 203 -0.17 4.99 -10.67
CA ASN A 203 0.78 6.00 -11.13
C ASN A 203 0.09 7.15 -11.89
N GLU A 204 -0.98 6.89 -12.65
CA GLU A 204 -1.71 7.94 -13.36
C GLU A 204 -2.37 8.95 -12.38
N ALA A 205 -3.01 8.44 -11.32
CA ALA A 205 -3.60 9.28 -10.28
C ALA A 205 -2.52 10.06 -9.52
N LEU A 206 -1.44 9.40 -9.15
CA LEU A 206 -0.35 10.02 -8.40
C LEU A 206 0.36 11.13 -9.20
N PHE A 207 0.58 10.95 -10.51
CA PHE A 207 1.09 12.00 -11.38
C PHE A 207 0.14 13.19 -11.46
N SER A 208 -1.17 12.92 -11.61
CA SER A 208 -2.18 13.99 -11.64
C SER A 208 -2.24 14.77 -10.32
N ILE A 209 -2.06 14.07 -9.18
CA ILE A 209 -1.97 14.70 -7.85
C ILE A 209 -0.71 15.57 -7.75
N ALA A 210 0.45 15.05 -8.13
CA ALA A 210 1.71 15.78 -8.06
C ALA A 210 1.68 17.05 -8.94
N GLU A 211 1.16 16.92 -10.16
CA GLU A 211 1.06 18.04 -11.12
C GLU A 211 0.05 19.09 -10.66
N LYS A 212 -1.19 18.67 -10.28
CA LYS A 212 -2.30 19.60 -10.08
C LYS A 212 -2.46 20.09 -8.64
N LYS A 213 -2.04 19.29 -7.64
CA LYS A 213 -2.23 19.61 -6.22
C LYS A 213 -0.94 20.04 -5.55
N LEU A 214 0.20 19.50 -5.99
CA LEU A 214 1.51 19.89 -5.47
C LEU A 214 2.25 20.87 -6.39
N GLU A 215 1.66 21.19 -7.55
CA GLU A 215 2.18 22.15 -8.54
C GLU A 215 3.62 21.83 -8.97
N VAL A 216 3.92 20.52 -9.12
CA VAL A 216 5.21 20.06 -9.65
C VAL A 216 5.14 20.04 -11.17
N GLU A 217 5.94 20.87 -11.87
CA GLU A 217 5.87 21.00 -13.33
C GLU A 217 6.19 19.70 -14.08
N ASN A 218 7.14 18.90 -13.60
CA ASN A 218 7.51 17.61 -14.19
C ASN A 218 7.72 16.58 -13.06
N PRO A 219 6.63 15.96 -12.56
CA PRO A 219 6.75 15.03 -11.46
C PRO A 219 7.65 13.84 -11.79
N SER A 220 8.57 13.54 -10.90
CA SER A 220 9.42 12.36 -10.96
C SER A 220 8.80 11.18 -10.19
N LEU A 221 9.31 9.98 -10.38
CA LEU A 221 8.90 8.83 -9.57
C LEU A 221 9.24 9.04 -8.09
N GLU A 222 10.26 9.82 -7.77
CA GLU A 222 10.59 10.16 -6.37
C GLU A 222 9.49 11.01 -5.73
N ASP A 223 8.91 11.95 -6.46
CA ASP A 223 7.78 12.77 -5.97
C ASP A 223 6.55 11.90 -5.69
N LEU A 224 6.27 10.94 -6.56
CA LEU A 224 5.19 9.97 -6.35
C LEU A 224 5.45 9.09 -5.13
N ASN A 225 6.68 8.61 -4.96
CA ASN A 225 7.08 7.80 -3.81
C ASN A 225 6.89 8.56 -2.49
N LEU A 226 7.09 9.88 -2.48
CA LEU A 226 6.83 10.72 -1.29
C LEU A 226 5.34 10.80 -0.96
N ILE A 227 4.45 10.89 -1.97
CA ILE A 227 2.99 10.87 -1.77
C ILE A 227 2.58 9.51 -1.20
N ILE A 228 3.07 8.42 -1.77
CA ILE A 228 2.78 7.05 -1.30
C ILE A 228 3.29 6.87 0.13
N ALA A 229 4.50 7.32 0.44
CA ALA A 229 5.06 7.25 1.78
C ALA A 229 4.23 8.03 2.80
N GLN A 230 3.65 9.18 2.41
CA GLN A 230 2.73 9.93 3.25
C GLN A 230 1.44 9.16 3.51
N VAL A 231 0.89 8.49 2.50
CA VAL A 231 -0.27 7.60 2.65
C VAL A 231 0.06 6.46 3.63
N LEU A 232 1.17 5.74 3.42
CA LEU A 232 1.59 4.65 4.31
C LEU A 232 1.75 5.12 5.76
N THR A 233 2.44 6.25 5.95
CA THR A 233 2.69 6.83 7.27
C THR A 233 1.38 7.20 7.97
N ASN A 234 0.42 7.80 7.25
CA ASN A 234 -0.86 8.19 7.79
C ASN A 234 -1.78 6.99 8.08
N VAL A 235 -1.82 5.98 7.18
CA VAL A 235 -2.58 4.72 7.41
C VAL A 235 -2.10 4.03 8.68
N THR A 236 -0.81 4.00 8.92
CA THR A 236 -0.21 3.32 10.07
C THR A 236 -0.18 4.16 11.35
N ALA A 237 -0.55 5.43 11.28
CA ALA A 237 -0.49 6.33 12.43
C ALA A 237 -1.38 5.89 13.60
N SER A 238 -2.56 5.31 13.32
CA SER A 238 -3.46 4.78 14.35
C SER A 238 -2.90 3.56 15.10
N LEU A 239 -1.90 2.91 14.54
CA LEU A 239 -1.19 1.78 15.16
C LEU A 239 -0.09 2.29 16.10
N ARG A 240 0.58 3.37 15.72
CA ARG A 240 1.79 3.91 16.37
C ARG A 240 1.53 4.96 17.44
N PHE A 241 0.41 5.63 17.34
CA PHE A 241 0.05 6.72 18.24
C PHE A 241 -1.32 6.47 18.88
N SER A 242 -1.46 6.84 20.15
CA SER A 242 -2.73 6.73 20.86
C SER A 242 -3.84 7.56 20.20
N GLY A 243 -5.04 7.02 20.20
CA GLY A 243 -6.20 7.64 19.57
C GLY A 243 -7.50 7.18 20.20
N THR A 244 -8.61 7.68 19.67
CA THR A 244 -9.97 7.33 20.15
C THR A 244 -10.38 5.89 19.81
N LEU A 245 -9.82 5.31 18.76
CA LEU A 245 -10.00 3.92 18.38
C LEU A 245 -8.64 3.24 18.31
N ASN A 246 -8.46 2.20 19.11
CA ASN A 246 -7.30 1.31 18.97
C ASN A 246 -7.54 0.40 17.76
N LEU A 247 -7.09 0.86 16.60
CA LEU A 247 -7.13 0.08 15.37
C LEU A 247 -5.87 -0.80 15.31
N ASP A 248 -6.04 -2.02 14.87
CA ASP A 248 -4.99 -2.90 14.38
C ASP A 248 -5.32 -3.33 12.94
N LEU A 249 -4.39 -3.97 12.25
CA LEU A 249 -4.62 -4.39 10.86
C LEU A 249 -5.83 -5.33 10.73
N GLY A 250 -6.03 -6.23 11.69
CA GLY A 250 -7.19 -7.13 11.71
C GLY A 250 -8.51 -6.38 11.83
N LYS A 251 -8.57 -5.35 12.69
CA LYS A 251 -9.76 -4.49 12.82
C LYS A 251 -10.00 -3.65 11.57
N LEU A 252 -8.95 -3.19 10.90
CA LEU A 252 -9.10 -2.49 9.62
C LEU A 252 -9.73 -3.42 8.57
N VAL A 253 -9.25 -4.67 8.44
CA VAL A 253 -9.87 -5.67 7.56
C VAL A 253 -11.34 -5.88 7.93
N THR A 254 -11.64 -6.14 9.20
CA THR A 254 -13.02 -6.40 9.68
C THR A 254 -13.97 -5.23 9.38
N ASN A 255 -13.47 -4.00 9.45
CA ASN A 255 -14.29 -2.81 9.24
C ASN A 255 -14.44 -2.41 7.77
N LEU A 256 -13.45 -2.71 6.91
CA LEU A 256 -13.39 -2.21 5.54
C LEU A 256 -13.63 -3.28 4.48
N VAL A 257 -13.57 -4.56 4.85
CA VAL A 257 -13.68 -5.70 3.93
C VAL A 257 -14.89 -6.56 4.30
N PRO A 258 -16.10 -6.20 3.84
CA PRO A 258 -17.31 -6.98 4.12
C PRO A 258 -17.33 -8.34 3.40
N PHE A 259 -16.65 -8.47 2.27
CA PHE A 259 -16.51 -9.70 1.49
C PHE A 259 -15.04 -9.96 1.21
N SER A 260 -14.58 -11.17 1.47
CA SER A 260 -13.15 -11.54 1.39
C SER A 260 -12.51 -11.35 0.00
N ASN A 261 -13.29 -11.41 -1.07
CA ASN A 261 -12.84 -11.18 -2.45
C ASN A 261 -12.92 -9.70 -2.88
N LEU A 262 -13.59 -8.84 -2.09
CA LEU A 262 -13.75 -7.41 -2.37
C LEU A 262 -12.99 -6.58 -1.35
N HIS A 263 -11.68 -6.76 -1.33
CA HIS A 263 -10.77 -6.21 -0.33
C HIS A 263 -9.82 -5.14 -0.88
N PHE A 264 -10.21 -4.51 -1.99
CA PHE A 264 -9.43 -3.46 -2.62
C PHE A 264 -9.87 -2.09 -2.13
N LEU A 265 -8.93 -1.36 -1.53
CA LEU A 265 -9.18 -0.05 -0.95
C LEU A 265 -8.51 1.05 -1.77
N MET A 266 -9.21 2.15 -1.94
CA MET A 266 -8.62 3.41 -2.34
C MET A 266 -8.17 4.19 -1.11
N ALA A 267 -7.12 4.97 -1.27
CA ALA A 267 -6.58 5.83 -0.24
C ALA A 267 -6.52 7.28 -0.70
N SER A 268 -6.71 8.19 0.24
CA SER A 268 -6.53 9.63 0.03
C SER A 268 -6.08 10.28 1.32
N THR A 269 -5.15 11.22 1.26
CA THR A 269 -4.64 11.96 2.43
C THR A 269 -4.57 13.45 2.15
N ALA A 270 -4.84 14.26 3.17
CA ALA A 270 -4.74 15.71 3.14
C ALA A 270 -4.24 16.26 4.50
N PRO A 271 -3.51 17.39 4.50
CA PRO A 271 -2.96 18.04 3.32
C PRO A 271 -1.86 17.20 2.69
N LEU A 272 -1.67 17.36 1.38
CA LEU A 272 -0.51 16.84 0.69
C LEU A 272 0.64 17.84 0.82
N VAL A 273 1.81 17.38 1.25
CA VAL A 273 2.97 18.24 1.53
C VAL A 273 4.20 17.66 0.82
N LEU A 274 4.89 18.51 0.09
CA LEU A 274 6.18 18.16 -0.51
C LEU A 274 7.27 18.04 0.57
N ALA A 275 8.27 17.21 0.30
CA ALA A 275 9.41 17.06 1.19
C ALA A 275 10.09 18.40 1.47
N GLY A 276 10.32 18.69 2.76
CA GLY A 276 10.97 19.93 3.21
C GLY A 276 10.12 21.19 3.15
N LYS A 277 8.83 21.09 2.79
CA LYS A 277 7.85 22.16 2.92
C LYS A 277 6.89 21.82 4.06
N GLU A 278 6.73 22.72 4.99
CA GLU A 278 5.69 22.62 6.01
C GLU A 278 4.41 23.30 5.47
N SER A 279 3.26 22.69 5.70
CA SER A 279 1.99 23.34 5.40
C SER A 279 1.69 24.37 6.50
N TYR A 280 1.88 25.63 6.20
CA TYR A 280 1.52 26.75 7.08
C TYR A 280 0.02 27.11 6.99
N GLU A 281 -0.71 26.54 6.05
CA GLU A 281 -2.14 26.79 5.92
C GLU A 281 -2.92 26.12 7.06
N LYS A 282 -3.67 26.91 7.78
CA LYS A 282 -4.58 26.41 8.83
C LYS A 282 -5.88 25.91 8.19
N MET A 283 -5.86 24.70 7.68
CA MET A 283 -7.05 24.04 7.17
C MET A 283 -7.94 23.53 8.28
N THR A 284 -9.24 23.65 8.09
CA THR A 284 -10.26 23.13 9.01
C THR A 284 -10.51 21.64 8.76
N ALA A 285 -11.09 20.93 9.74
CA ALA A 285 -11.50 19.54 9.58
C ALA A 285 -12.46 19.36 8.38
N LYS A 286 -13.33 20.34 8.12
CA LYS A 286 -14.28 20.33 7.02
C LYS A 286 -13.59 20.40 5.66
N GLU A 287 -12.63 21.30 5.50
CA GLU A 287 -11.84 21.45 4.25
C GLU A 287 -11.01 20.20 3.97
N LEU A 288 -10.29 19.69 4.98
CA LEU A 288 -9.50 18.45 4.83
C LEU A 288 -10.38 17.25 4.50
N SER A 289 -11.57 17.15 5.11
CA SER A 289 -12.51 16.07 4.81
C SER A 289 -13.06 16.16 3.38
N ALA A 290 -13.37 17.36 2.91
CA ALA A 290 -13.79 17.56 1.52
C ALA A 290 -12.68 17.17 0.53
N GLN A 291 -11.42 17.45 0.85
CA GLN A 291 -10.29 17.06 0.02
C GLN A 291 -10.16 15.53 -0.08
N VAL A 292 -10.13 14.81 1.05
CA VAL A 292 -9.89 13.35 1.03
C VAL A 292 -11.03 12.54 0.40
N PHE A 293 -12.22 13.10 0.27
CA PHE A 293 -13.33 12.49 -0.46
C PHE A 293 -13.48 13.02 -1.88
N GLY A 294 -12.68 14.01 -2.26
CA GLY A 294 -12.66 14.55 -3.62
C GLY A 294 -11.92 13.63 -4.59
N ASP A 295 -12.49 13.40 -5.78
CA ASP A 295 -11.93 12.53 -6.84
C ASP A 295 -10.46 12.86 -7.17
N GLU A 296 -10.07 14.14 -6.99
CA GLU A 296 -8.75 14.64 -7.35
C GLU A 296 -7.63 14.32 -6.34
N TYR A 297 -7.98 13.79 -5.16
CA TYR A 297 -7.04 13.41 -4.10
C TYR A 297 -6.91 11.90 -3.94
N ILE A 298 -7.72 11.13 -4.68
CA ILE A 298 -7.70 9.67 -4.63
C ILE A 298 -6.45 9.14 -5.33
N CYS A 299 -5.68 8.31 -4.64
CA CYS A 299 -4.45 7.70 -5.17
C CYS A 299 -4.69 6.56 -6.18
N ALA A 300 -5.94 6.28 -6.54
CA ALA A 300 -6.35 5.34 -7.58
C ALA A 300 -7.04 6.09 -8.73
N ALA A 301 -6.78 5.70 -9.97
CA ALA A 301 -7.38 6.36 -11.15
C ALA A 301 -8.84 5.97 -11.35
N CYS A 302 -9.68 6.36 -10.41
CA CYS A 302 -11.13 6.16 -10.41
C CYS A 302 -11.84 7.39 -9.82
N LYS A 303 -13.17 7.47 -9.94
CA LYS A 303 -13.99 8.56 -9.44
C LYS A 303 -14.99 8.05 -8.41
N PRO A 304 -14.65 8.03 -7.11
CA PRO A 304 -15.54 7.50 -6.06
C PRO A 304 -16.93 8.14 -6.05
N THR A 305 -17.05 9.38 -6.50
CA THR A 305 -18.34 10.11 -6.55
C THR A 305 -19.35 9.48 -7.52
N THR A 306 -18.91 8.69 -8.50
CA THR A 306 -19.79 7.95 -9.43
C THR A 306 -20.19 6.57 -8.91
N GLY A 307 -19.52 6.07 -7.86
CA GLY A 307 -19.79 4.78 -7.26
C GLY A 307 -20.42 4.85 -5.89
N ARG A 308 -20.38 3.73 -5.18
CA ARG A 308 -20.88 3.62 -3.79
C ARG A 308 -19.82 3.06 -2.86
N TYR A 309 -19.71 3.63 -1.68
CA TYR A 309 -18.87 3.09 -0.62
C TYR A 309 -19.56 1.90 0.05
N LEU A 310 -18.86 0.77 0.09
CA LEU A 310 -19.22 -0.37 0.94
C LEU A 310 -18.84 -0.07 2.38
N ALA A 311 -17.62 0.47 2.56
CA ALA A 311 -17.13 0.90 3.86
C ALA A 311 -16.07 2.00 3.68
N ALA A 312 -15.94 2.88 4.68
CA ALA A 312 -14.89 3.89 4.74
C ALA A 312 -14.38 4.07 6.16
N SER A 313 -13.09 4.30 6.30
CA SER A 313 -12.43 4.68 7.55
C SER A 313 -11.70 5.99 7.38
N VAL A 314 -11.93 6.92 8.30
CA VAL A 314 -11.28 8.23 8.31
C VAL A 314 -10.54 8.41 9.63
N LEU A 315 -9.25 8.73 9.54
CA LEU A 315 -8.42 9.07 10.70
C LEU A 315 -8.03 10.54 10.63
N PHE A 316 -8.39 11.28 11.66
CA PHE A 316 -7.92 12.63 11.90
C PHE A 316 -6.70 12.61 12.81
N ARG A 317 -5.68 13.38 12.45
CA ARG A 317 -4.43 13.52 13.21
C ARG A 317 -4.24 14.97 13.63
N GLY A 318 -3.88 15.17 14.90
CA GLY A 318 -3.65 16.50 15.47
C GLY A 318 -4.80 17.01 16.36
N ALA A 319 -4.64 18.23 16.87
CA ALA A 319 -5.57 18.84 17.80
C ALA A 319 -6.86 19.33 17.10
N VAL A 320 -7.80 18.41 16.89
CA VAL A 320 -9.11 18.70 16.28
C VAL A 320 -10.24 18.44 17.27
N LYS A 321 -11.24 19.34 17.32
CA LYS A 321 -12.40 19.18 18.19
C LYS A 321 -13.33 18.09 17.64
N THR A 322 -13.91 17.30 18.53
CA THR A 322 -14.84 16.24 18.13
C THR A 322 -16.11 16.80 17.48
N SER A 323 -16.57 17.99 17.88
CA SER A 323 -17.67 18.71 17.21
C SER A 323 -17.40 18.95 15.73
N ASP A 324 -16.20 19.46 15.41
CA ASP A 324 -15.81 19.84 14.06
C ASP A 324 -15.65 18.61 13.17
N VAL A 325 -15.13 17.50 13.73
CA VAL A 325 -15.07 16.20 13.07
C VAL A 325 -16.47 15.67 12.75
N ASN A 326 -17.39 15.72 13.73
CA ASN A 326 -18.75 15.22 13.53
C ASN A 326 -19.51 16.03 12.47
N GLU A 327 -19.38 17.35 12.47
CA GLU A 327 -19.97 18.24 11.46
C GLU A 327 -19.41 17.96 10.06
N ALA A 328 -18.08 17.86 9.93
CA ALA A 328 -17.42 17.52 8.67
C ALA A 328 -17.88 16.17 8.13
N MET A 329 -17.96 15.14 8.98
CA MET A 329 -18.38 13.80 8.58
C MET A 329 -19.88 13.70 8.27
N ALA A 330 -20.73 14.50 8.88
CA ALA A 330 -22.14 14.61 8.49
C ALA A 330 -22.25 15.14 7.05
N THR A 331 -21.54 16.21 6.71
CA THR A 331 -21.49 16.76 5.35
C THR A 331 -20.97 15.73 4.32
N VAL A 332 -19.90 15.00 4.66
CA VAL A 332 -19.34 13.96 3.79
C VAL A 332 -20.35 12.86 3.51
N LYS A 333 -21.10 12.40 4.53
CA LYS A 333 -22.14 11.37 4.37
C LYS A 333 -23.30 11.81 3.49
N GLU A 334 -23.65 13.08 3.51
CA GLU A 334 -24.71 13.64 2.66
C GLU A 334 -24.25 13.75 1.18
N GLN A 335 -22.95 13.98 0.95
CA GLN A 335 -22.41 14.19 -0.39
C GLN A 335 -21.96 12.91 -1.10
N ASN A 336 -21.76 11.81 -0.36
CA ASN A 336 -21.25 10.55 -0.88
C ASN A 336 -22.28 9.41 -0.73
N SER A 337 -22.33 8.55 -1.73
CA SER A 337 -23.23 7.40 -1.73
C SER A 337 -22.63 6.22 -0.98
N PHE A 338 -23.33 5.74 0.05
CA PHE A 338 -23.00 4.53 0.79
C PHE A 338 -24.07 3.45 0.55
N VAL A 339 -23.65 2.18 0.63
CA VAL A 339 -24.62 1.09 0.62
C VAL A 339 -25.47 1.13 1.89
N ASN A 340 -26.77 0.91 1.76
CA ASN A 340 -27.74 1.05 2.86
C ASN A 340 -27.81 -0.19 3.78
N TRP A 341 -27.34 -1.34 3.31
CA TRP A 341 -27.36 -2.61 4.03
C TRP A 341 -26.17 -2.79 5.00
N ILE A 342 -25.17 -1.88 5.01
CA ILE A 342 -24.12 -1.82 6.03
C ILE A 342 -24.37 -0.62 6.96
N PRO A 343 -25.03 -0.80 8.10
CA PRO A 343 -25.42 0.34 8.97
C PRO A 343 -24.23 1.06 9.60
N THR A 344 -23.08 0.40 9.69
CA THR A 344 -21.86 0.94 10.35
C THR A 344 -20.65 0.97 9.42
N GLY A 345 -20.87 1.11 8.11
CA GLY A 345 -19.81 1.12 7.09
C GLY A 345 -18.86 2.32 7.14
N PHE A 346 -19.14 3.30 8.01
CA PHE A 346 -18.32 4.50 8.17
C PHE A 346 -17.69 4.56 9.56
N LYS A 347 -16.35 4.54 9.62
CA LYS A 347 -15.57 4.60 10.87
C LYS A 347 -14.78 5.89 10.94
N ILE A 348 -14.83 6.54 12.09
CA ILE A 348 -14.09 7.77 12.37
C ILE A 348 -13.16 7.50 13.54
N SER A 349 -11.89 7.83 13.39
CA SER A 349 -10.89 7.78 14.46
C SER A 349 -10.13 9.09 14.57
N LYS A 350 -9.56 9.34 15.74
CA LYS A 350 -8.79 10.54 16.07
C LYS A 350 -7.51 10.12 16.76
N SER A 351 -6.39 10.74 16.38
CA SER A 351 -5.13 10.72 17.11
C SER A 351 -4.73 12.15 17.43
N GLU A 352 -4.25 12.41 18.64
CA GLU A 352 -3.80 13.74 19.04
C GLU A 352 -2.43 14.10 18.45
N THR A 353 -1.70 13.09 17.93
CA THR A 353 -0.39 13.30 17.32
C THR A 353 -0.53 13.82 15.89
N SER A 354 -0.10 15.05 15.67
CA SER A 354 -0.05 15.68 14.35
C SER A 354 0.93 14.96 13.43
N PRO A 355 0.70 14.98 12.10
CA PRO A 355 1.76 14.67 11.15
C PRO A 355 2.96 15.60 11.36
N LYS A 356 4.16 15.17 10.97
CA LYS A 356 5.37 15.99 11.17
C LYS A 356 5.35 17.27 10.32
N ASP A 357 4.73 17.18 9.14
CA ASP A 357 4.76 18.25 8.13
C ASP A 357 3.51 19.16 8.16
N SER A 358 2.58 18.96 9.10
CA SER A 358 1.34 19.76 9.21
C SER A 358 0.72 19.71 10.60
N ALA A 359 -0.05 20.75 10.98
CA ALA A 359 -0.73 20.80 12.26
C ALA A 359 -1.91 19.82 12.36
N LEU A 360 -2.61 19.61 11.26
CA LEU A 360 -3.71 18.66 11.12
C LEU A 360 -3.48 17.76 9.89
N GLY A 361 -3.92 16.53 9.99
CA GLY A 361 -3.93 15.60 8.87
C GLY A 361 -5.17 14.73 8.87
N VAL A 362 -5.62 14.35 7.69
CA VAL A 362 -6.72 13.41 7.51
C VAL A 362 -6.30 12.36 6.50
N ILE A 363 -6.57 11.09 6.79
CA ILE A 363 -6.46 9.98 5.85
C ILE A 363 -7.80 9.28 5.73
N MET A 364 -8.20 8.98 4.51
CA MET A 364 -9.36 8.16 4.18
C MET A 364 -8.91 6.86 3.52
N LEU A 365 -9.45 5.75 4.00
CA LEU A 365 -9.42 4.45 3.34
C LEU A 365 -10.85 4.07 2.99
N GLY A 366 -11.15 3.87 1.71
CA GLY A 366 -12.48 3.57 1.23
C GLY A 366 -12.52 2.29 0.39
N ASN A 367 -13.44 1.41 0.71
CA ASN A 367 -13.85 0.33 -0.16
C ASN A 367 -15.03 0.84 -0.99
N ASN A 368 -14.78 1.17 -2.25
CA ASN A 368 -15.76 1.78 -3.14
C ASN A 368 -15.83 1.02 -4.45
N SER A 369 -17.03 0.87 -4.99
CA SER A 369 -17.27 0.11 -6.22
C SER A 369 -16.52 0.63 -7.44
N GLU A 370 -16.19 1.92 -7.50
CA GLU A 370 -15.46 2.51 -8.63
C GLU A 370 -14.00 2.08 -8.73
N ILE A 371 -13.48 1.35 -7.74
CA ILE A 371 -12.16 0.72 -7.86
C ILE A 371 -12.06 -0.20 -9.08
N VAL A 372 -13.19 -0.73 -9.56
CA VAL A 372 -13.26 -1.58 -10.76
C VAL A 372 -12.79 -0.87 -12.02
N SER A 373 -12.90 0.45 -12.11
CA SER A 373 -12.42 1.23 -13.25
C SER A 373 -10.93 1.02 -13.53
N VAL A 374 -10.13 0.84 -12.46
CA VAL A 374 -8.70 0.50 -12.56
C VAL A 374 -8.53 -0.90 -13.16
N PHE A 375 -9.30 -1.87 -12.67
CA PHE A 375 -9.21 -3.27 -13.12
C PHE A 375 -9.71 -3.45 -14.54
N GLU A 376 -10.76 -2.74 -14.95
CA GLU A 376 -11.27 -2.73 -16.32
C GLU A 376 -10.26 -2.16 -17.31
N ARG A 377 -9.59 -1.07 -16.95
CA ARG A 377 -8.53 -0.49 -17.77
C ARG A 377 -7.39 -1.48 -17.97
N ILE A 378 -6.93 -2.16 -16.90
CA ILE A 378 -5.87 -3.17 -16.95
C ILE A 378 -6.34 -4.38 -17.79
N GLY A 379 -7.57 -4.85 -17.56
CA GLY A 379 -8.16 -5.95 -18.31
C GLY A 379 -8.28 -5.64 -19.80
N ALA A 380 -8.72 -4.46 -20.17
CA ALA A 380 -8.81 -4.04 -21.58
C ALA A 380 -7.42 -3.99 -22.25
N ASN A 381 -6.38 -3.56 -21.57
CA ASN A 381 -5.02 -3.55 -22.08
C ASN A 381 -4.47 -4.98 -22.23
N PHE A 382 -4.75 -5.86 -21.27
CA PHE A 382 -4.44 -7.28 -21.36
C PHE A 382 -5.13 -7.90 -22.57
N ASP A 383 -6.43 -7.72 -22.74
CA ASP A 383 -7.24 -8.31 -23.82
C ASP A 383 -6.74 -7.90 -25.21
N ARG A 384 -6.26 -6.65 -25.38
CA ARG A 384 -5.65 -6.17 -26.62
C ARG A 384 -4.40 -6.95 -27.04
N LEU A 385 -3.54 -7.29 -26.09
CA LEU A 385 -2.33 -8.07 -26.35
C LEU A 385 -2.67 -9.56 -26.48
N TRP A 386 -3.52 -10.07 -25.58
CA TRP A 386 -3.86 -11.48 -25.48
C TRP A 386 -4.64 -12.00 -26.66
N SER A 387 -5.53 -11.20 -27.25
CA SER A 387 -6.27 -11.56 -28.47
C SER A 387 -5.36 -11.87 -29.68
N ARG A 388 -4.12 -11.37 -29.66
CA ARG A 388 -3.10 -11.61 -30.69
C ARG A 388 -1.98 -12.53 -30.21
N LYS A 389 -2.07 -13.05 -28.99
CA LYS A 389 -1.00 -13.80 -28.33
C LYS A 389 0.37 -13.09 -28.37
N ALA A 390 0.33 -11.74 -28.39
CA ALA A 390 1.54 -10.94 -28.46
C ALA A 390 2.37 -11.14 -27.18
N PHE A 391 3.67 -11.46 -27.30
CA PHE A 391 4.58 -11.72 -26.18
C PHE A 391 4.17 -12.88 -25.24
N ALA A 392 3.18 -13.71 -25.60
CA ALA A 392 2.71 -14.82 -24.77
C ALA A 392 3.82 -15.83 -24.48
N HIS A 393 4.71 -16.07 -25.46
CA HIS A 393 5.82 -16.99 -25.33
C HIS A 393 6.76 -16.66 -24.15
N TRP A 394 6.92 -15.39 -23.79
CA TRP A 394 7.75 -15.02 -22.63
C TRP A 394 7.22 -15.58 -21.32
N PHE A 395 5.91 -15.80 -21.24
CA PHE A 395 5.27 -16.38 -20.05
C PHE A 395 5.25 -17.92 -20.15
N THR A 396 4.97 -18.48 -21.35
CA THR A 396 4.94 -19.93 -21.53
C THR A 396 6.32 -20.57 -21.46
N ASP A 397 7.34 -19.90 -21.98
CA ASP A 397 8.73 -20.38 -21.89
C ASP A 397 9.26 -20.36 -20.44
N SER A 398 8.69 -19.52 -19.59
CA SER A 398 9.01 -19.41 -18.14
C SER A 398 8.05 -20.20 -17.25
N GLY A 399 7.35 -21.21 -17.78
CA GLY A 399 6.63 -22.23 -17.03
C GLY A 399 5.17 -21.91 -16.67
N PHE A 400 4.54 -20.92 -17.31
CA PHE A 400 3.10 -20.72 -17.29
C PHE A 400 2.44 -21.36 -18.51
N GLU A 401 1.21 -21.83 -18.36
CA GLU A 401 0.37 -22.21 -19.49
C GLU A 401 -0.51 -21.04 -19.93
N GLU A 402 -0.96 -21.02 -21.18
CA GLU A 402 -1.94 -20.01 -21.65
C GLU A 402 -3.19 -19.98 -20.78
N LYS A 403 -3.60 -21.14 -20.28
CA LYS A 403 -4.73 -21.28 -19.37
C LYS A 403 -4.55 -20.50 -18.06
N ASP A 404 -3.33 -20.38 -17.55
CA ASP A 404 -3.08 -19.63 -16.30
C ASP A 404 -3.38 -18.14 -16.49
N LEU A 405 -3.08 -17.60 -17.67
CA LEU A 405 -3.37 -16.20 -18.01
C LEU A 405 -4.88 -16.00 -18.23
N ASP A 406 -5.54 -16.96 -18.91
CA ASP A 406 -7.00 -16.94 -19.08
C ASP A 406 -7.73 -17.02 -17.73
N ASP A 407 -7.31 -17.92 -16.84
CA ASP A 407 -7.87 -18.09 -15.50
C ASP A 407 -7.65 -16.84 -14.63
N ALA A 408 -6.46 -16.22 -14.73
CA ALA A 408 -6.18 -14.97 -14.03
C ALA A 408 -7.09 -13.82 -14.51
N ARG A 409 -7.25 -13.69 -15.83
CA ARG A 409 -8.15 -12.69 -16.43
C ARG A 409 -9.62 -12.91 -16.05
N ALA A 410 -10.07 -14.17 -16.07
CA ALA A 410 -11.42 -14.55 -15.66
C ALA A 410 -11.70 -14.25 -14.18
N LEU A 411 -10.72 -14.50 -13.30
CA LEU A 411 -10.82 -14.17 -11.88
C LEU A 411 -10.96 -12.67 -11.65
N VAL A 412 -10.18 -11.84 -12.37
CA VAL A 412 -10.29 -10.38 -12.30
C VAL A 412 -11.67 -9.92 -12.77
N GLN A 413 -12.18 -10.49 -13.89
CA GLN A 413 -13.53 -10.15 -14.37
C GLN A 413 -14.61 -10.48 -13.33
N LYS A 414 -14.49 -11.63 -12.68
CA LYS A 414 -15.43 -12.02 -11.63
C LYS A 414 -15.47 -10.99 -10.48
N VAL A 415 -14.32 -10.48 -10.05
CA VAL A 415 -14.28 -9.45 -8.99
C VAL A 415 -14.93 -8.15 -9.46
N ILE A 416 -14.71 -7.74 -10.72
CA ILE A 416 -15.40 -6.59 -11.32
C ILE A 416 -16.93 -6.78 -11.26
N ASP A 417 -17.40 -7.93 -11.70
CA ASP A 417 -18.83 -8.25 -11.72
C ASP A 417 -19.44 -8.31 -10.30
N ASP A 418 -18.67 -8.86 -9.33
CA ASP A 418 -19.10 -8.93 -7.92
C ASP A 418 -19.24 -7.53 -7.31
N TYR A 419 -18.30 -6.59 -7.57
CA TYR A 419 -18.44 -5.20 -7.14
C TYR A 419 -19.65 -4.49 -7.75
N ARG A 420 -19.89 -4.70 -9.06
CA ARG A 420 -21.03 -4.08 -9.76
C ARG A 420 -22.37 -4.56 -9.24
N LYS A 421 -22.54 -5.88 -9.04
CA LYS A 421 -23.77 -6.46 -8.49
C LYS A 421 -24.15 -5.87 -7.14
N LEU A 422 -23.20 -5.65 -6.25
CA LEU A 422 -23.46 -5.11 -4.91
C LEU A 422 -23.98 -3.66 -4.93
N THR A 423 -23.82 -2.95 -6.01
CA THR A 423 -24.26 -1.56 -6.16
C THR A 423 -25.56 -1.42 -6.95
N GLU A 424 -25.95 -2.44 -7.72
CA GLU A 424 -27.23 -2.46 -8.43
C GLU A 424 -28.41 -2.74 -7.48
N ASP A 425 -28.18 -3.52 -6.41
CA ASP A 425 -29.20 -3.92 -5.41
C ASP A 425 -29.31 -2.93 -4.24
N ALA A 426 -28.64 -1.78 -4.26
CA ALA A 426 -28.53 -0.87 -3.11
C ALA A 426 -29.28 0.47 -3.28
#